data_c0103ea629de6ee53e7abf268a670995
#
_entry.id   c0103ea629de6ee53e7abf268a670995
#
_cell.length_a   1.000
_cell.length_b   1.000
_cell.length_c   1.000
_cell.angle_alpha   90.00
_cell.angle_beta   90.00
_cell.angle_gamma   90.00
#
_symmetry.space_group_name_H-M   'P 1'
#
loop_
_entity.id
_entity.type
_entity.pdbx_description
1 polymer ?
#
loop_
_entity_poly.entity_id
_entity_poly.type
_entity_poly.pdbx_seq_one_letter_code
_entity_poly.pdbx_strand_id
1 'polypeptide(L)'
;MNKSKPEYKLVIYSNEATVTVTNPITCQFTVTRGLLSDNNKATIKLYNLAPNTRDKIFQDAYTIDWEKFKYVQLYAGYNGNVPLIFKGRILQAYSYKNGGDTDIITEIQAMALDIFDCQSSYTFKAGTSKKEALQTMVLDMPNVMLTNLGTLEGEFLTDTTFDGNTMENLSKLTGGNVFVDNGDLNCIETYEVIDVPVPVISDDSCLLGTPIRRDANIEIKTIFMPDIIVGQLLEINSRISPVFNGQFKVIGFTHDCMISETQAGNRTTSVDLWIGVFLPKAENQPEAKFQKVKGIGNIVPVNENAPNVAREVYRYIRRTHGNIPKNKICFGNITWEKMLGNNNSPADRYNECTLDFCINAYYTAKAVYELVTKTFKGSKPVVSSGWRSYANNRSCGGAVRSRHLYGLACDFVVSSVSVSRAYPKIASGWNGFSLNEGTWIHVQFEPRKGRANDK
;
A
#
# COMPACT_ATOMS: atom_id res chain seq x y z
N MET A 1 -1.07 -28.58 -2.77
CA MET A 1 -1.95 -27.64 -3.52
C MET A 1 -2.09 -28.14 -4.95
N ASN A 2 -3.32 -28.21 -5.46
CA ASN A 2 -3.53 -28.51 -6.88
C ASN A 2 -3.24 -27.26 -7.73
N LYS A 3 -2.16 -27.24 -8.50
CA LYS A 3 -1.69 -26.13 -9.34
C LYS A 3 -2.09 -26.32 -10.81
N SER A 4 -3.29 -26.83 -11.07
CA SER A 4 -3.69 -27.31 -12.39
C SER A 4 -4.15 -26.22 -13.36
N LYS A 5 -4.72 -25.10 -12.87
CA LYS A 5 -5.26 -24.04 -13.73
C LYS A 5 -4.60 -22.71 -13.40
N PRO A 6 -3.57 -22.28 -14.16
CA PRO A 6 -2.96 -20.98 -14.00
C PRO A 6 -3.89 -19.88 -14.53
N GLU A 7 -4.04 -18.80 -13.77
CA GLU A 7 -4.88 -17.67 -14.12
C GLU A 7 -4.11 -16.37 -13.82
N TYR A 8 -4.45 -15.33 -14.59
CA TYR A 8 -3.92 -14.00 -14.32
C TYR A 8 -4.98 -12.92 -14.57
N LYS A 9 -4.77 -11.77 -13.99
CA LYS A 9 -5.49 -10.55 -14.28
C LYS A 9 -4.49 -9.39 -14.26
N LEU A 10 -4.38 -8.71 -15.37
CA LEU A 10 -3.58 -7.50 -15.51
C LEU A 10 -4.52 -6.30 -15.58
N VAL A 11 -4.31 -5.32 -14.72
CA VAL A 11 -5.04 -4.06 -14.72
C VAL A 11 -4.06 -2.94 -14.97
N ILE A 12 -4.29 -2.17 -16.03
CA ILE A 12 -3.52 -0.97 -16.35
C ILE A 12 -4.46 0.21 -16.23
N TYR A 13 -4.07 1.22 -15.48
CA TYR A 13 -4.90 2.38 -15.26
C TYR A 13 -4.10 3.69 -15.39
N SER A 14 -4.79 4.70 -15.86
CA SER A 14 -4.34 6.07 -15.98
C SER A 14 -5.50 7.01 -15.62
N ASN A 15 -5.27 8.30 -15.65
CA ASN A 15 -6.34 9.28 -15.47
C ASN A 15 -7.45 9.19 -16.53
N GLU A 16 -7.13 8.64 -17.73
CA GLU A 16 -8.04 8.60 -18.87
C GLU A 16 -8.79 7.28 -19.02
N ALA A 17 -8.19 6.16 -18.66
CA ALA A 17 -8.75 4.84 -18.92
C ALA A 17 -8.23 3.75 -17.99
N THR A 18 -9.04 2.73 -17.81
CA THR A 18 -8.64 1.46 -17.19
C THR A 18 -8.76 0.35 -18.23
N VAL A 19 -7.68 -0.40 -18.42
CA VAL A 19 -7.61 -1.57 -19.29
C VAL A 19 -7.42 -2.81 -18.43
N THR A 20 -8.27 -3.80 -18.60
CA THR A 20 -8.13 -5.11 -17.92
C THR A 20 -7.89 -6.19 -18.95
N VAL A 21 -6.85 -6.99 -18.75
CA VAL A 21 -6.51 -8.15 -19.61
C VAL A 21 -6.48 -9.40 -18.73
N THR A 22 -7.09 -10.46 -19.22
CA THR A 22 -7.18 -11.76 -18.52
C THR A 22 -7.05 -12.90 -19.52
N ASN A 23 -7.06 -14.15 -19.04
CA ASN A 23 -7.28 -15.30 -19.93
C ASN A 23 -8.48 -15.05 -20.90
N PRO A 24 -8.44 -15.51 -22.16
CA PRO A 24 -7.45 -16.43 -22.74
C PRO A 24 -6.22 -15.74 -23.37
N ILE A 25 -6.05 -14.42 -23.25
CA ILE A 25 -4.86 -13.74 -23.78
C ILE A 25 -3.61 -14.33 -23.14
N THR A 26 -2.64 -14.71 -23.96
CA THR A 26 -1.35 -15.18 -23.43
C THR A 26 -0.58 -14.05 -22.76
N CYS A 27 -0.15 -14.30 -21.52
CA CYS A 27 0.67 -13.38 -20.73
C CYS A 27 1.94 -14.07 -20.27
N GLN A 28 3.08 -13.50 -20.64
CA GLN A 28 4.37 -13.87 -20.09
C GLN A 28 4.87 -12.75 -19.20
N PHE A 29 5.40 -13.06 -18.03
CA PHE A 29 5.92 -12.04 -17.14
C PHE A 29 7.15 -12.51 -16.37
N THR A 30 8.05 -11.57 -16.14
CA THR A 30 9.14 -11.70 -15.17
C THR A 30 8.95 -10.61 -14.13
N VAL A 31 8.79 -11.00 -12.88
CA VAL A 31 8.60 -10.11 -11.73
C VAL A 31 9.70 -10.37 -10.72
N THR A 32 10.51 -9.37 -10.43
CA THR A 32 11.55 -9.42 -9.40
C THR A 32 11.15 -8.55 -8.23
N ARG A 33 11.27 -9.09 -7.01
CA ARG A 33 11.01 -8.38 -5.76
C ARG A 33 12.13 -8.69 -4.75
N GLY A 34 12.51 -7.72 -3.94
CA GLY A 34 13.60 -7.88 -2.96
C GLY A 34 13.61 -6.79 -1.90
N LEU A 35 14.49 -6.96 -0.91
CA LEU A 35 14.70 -5.98 0.16
C LEU A 35 15.20 -4.63 -0.37
N LEU A 36 15.92 -4.63 -1.47
CA LEU A 36 16.28 -3.38 -2.15
C LEU A 36 15.13 -2.97 -3.06
N SER A 37 14.48 -1.88 -2.71
CA SER A 37 13.30 -1.38 -3.43
C SER A 37 13.54 -1.14 -4.92
N ASP A 38 14.76 -0.79 -5.31
CA ASP A 38 15.19 -0.61 -6.71
C ASP A 38 15.05 -1.87 -7.55
N ASN A 39 15.02 -3.04 -6.92
CA ASN A 39 14.88 -4.32 -7.60
C ASN A 39 13.42 -4.72 -7.86
N ASN A 40 12.45 -3.96 -7.33
CA ASN A 40 11.04 -4.28 -7.52
C ASN A 40 10.58 -3.83 -8.91
N LYS A 41 10.64 -4.74 -9.87
CA LYS A 41 10.36 -4.50 -11.29
C LYS A 41 9.61 -5.65 -11.94
N ALA A 42 8.91 -5.32 -13.01
CA ALA A 42 8.21 -6.30 -13.82
C ALA A 42 8.42 -6.02 -15.31
N THR A 43 8.63 -7.08 -16.08
CA THR A 43 8.50 -7.09 -17.53
C THR A 43 7.33 -8.00 -17.88
N ILE A 44 6.32 -7.47 -18.59
CA ILE A 44 5.09 -8.20 -18.93
C ILE A 44 4.93 -8.16 -20.44
N LYS A 45 4.71 -9.31 -21.05
CA LYS A 45 4.47 -9.46 -22.49
C LYS A 45 3.08 -10.05 -22.71
N LEU A 46 2.28 -9.34 -23.49
CA LEU A 46 0.93 -9.74 -23.89
C LEU A 46 0.92 -10.01 -25.38
N TYR A 47 0.28 -11.09 -25.78
CA TYR A 47 0.31 -11.55 -27.16
C TYR A 47 -1.02 -11.23 -27.86
N ASN A 48 -0.92 -10.69 -29.06
CA ASN A 48 -2.04 -10.48 -30.00
C ASN A 48 -3.20 -9.62 -29.44
N LEU A 49 -2.88 -8.57 -28.70
CA LEU A 49 -3.86 -7.59 -28.27
C LEU A 49 -4.48 -6.84 -29.48
N ALA A 50 -5.75 -6.51 -29.38
CA ALA A 50 -6.43 -5.65 -30.35
C ALA A 50 -5.75 -4.25 -30.45
N PRO A 51 -5.71 -3.63 -31.63
CA PRO A 51 -5.05 -2.32 -31.84
C PRO A 51 -5.49 -1.26 -30.83
N ASN A 52 -6.78 -1.07 -30.63
CA ASN A 52 -7.31 -0.08 -29.68
C ASN A 52 -6.87 -0.34 -28.22
N THR A 53 -6.62 -1.60 -27.85
CA THR A 53 -6.11 -1.95 -26.52
C THR A 53 -4.65 -1.62 -26.42
N ARG A 54 -3.86 -1.89 -27.45
CA ARG A 54 -2.44 -1.55 -27.53
C ARG A 54 -2.21 -0.04 -27.43
N ASP A 55 -3.00 0.75 -28.14
CA ASP A 55 -2.93 2.21 -28.11
C ASP A 55 -3.20 2.77 -26.71
N LYS A 56 -4.17 2.20 -25.98
CA LYS A 56 -4.46 2.58 -24.59
C LYS A 56 -3.34 2.20 -23.61
N ILE A 57 -2.60 1.15 -23.90
CA ILE A 57 -1.49 0.67 -23.06
C ILE A 57 -0.20 1.45 -23.35
N PHE A 58 0.00 1.90 -24.59
CA PHE A 58 1.23 2.58 -25.02
C PHE A 58 1.68 3.64 -24.03
N GLN A 59 2.95 3.58 -23.64
CA GLN A 59 3.61 4.54 -22.75
C GLN A 59 5.02 4.84 -23.29
N ASP A 60 5.28 6.09 -23.59
CA ASP A 60 6.61 6.52 -24.00
C ASP A 60 7.55 6.59 -22.79
N ALA A 61 8.77 6.08 -22.95
CA ALA A 61 9.80 6.10 -21.92
C ALA A 61 10.20 7.53 -21.48
N TYR A 62 10.03 8.51 -22.36
CA TYR A 62 10.33 9.92 -22.09
C TYR A 62 9.14 10.74 -21.59
N THR A 63 8.04 10.08 -21.19
CA THR A 63 6.91 10.77 -20.58
C THR A 63 7.35 11.36 -19.24
N ILE A 64 7.39 12.69 -19.15
CA ILE A 64 7.71 13.44 -17.92
C ILE A 64 6.49 14.03 -17.24
N ASP A 65 5.36 14.08 -17.94
CA ASP A 65 4.09 14.59 -17.43
C ASP A 65 3.43 13.52 -16.53
N TRP A 66 3.43 13.76 -15.25
CA TRP A 66 2.89 12.83 -14.24
C TRP A 66 1.40 12.50 -14.45
N GLU A 67 0.62 13.41 -15.04
CA GLU A 67 -0.79 13.19 -15.36
C GLU A 67 -0.99 12.10 -16.42
N LYS A 68 0.03 11.85 -17.23
CA LYS A 68 0.04 10.82 -18.28
C LYS A 68 0.64 9.49 -17.84
N PHE A 69 1.14 9.41 -16.62
CA PHE A 69 1.68 8.15 -16.12
C PHE A 69 0.62 7.07 -16.04
N LYS A 70 1.02 5.87 -16.44
CA LYS A 70 0.20 4.67 -16.33
C LYS A 70 0.76 3.75 -15.26
N TYR A 71 -0.15 3.09 -14.57
CA TYR A 71 0.16 2.16 -13.50
C TYR A 71 -0.34 0.79 -13.86
N VAL A 72 0.33 -0.22 -13.34
CA VAL A 72 -0.01 -1.63 -13.57
C VAL A 72 -0.17 -2.38 -12.27
N GLN A 73 -1.17 -3.25 -12.23
CA GLN A 73 -1.34 -4.26 -11.18
C GLN A 73 -1.44 -5.62 -11.86
N LEU A 74 -0.52 -6.51 -11.54
CA LEU A 74 -0.51 -7.89 -12.02
C LEU A 74 -0.91 -8.83 -10.90
N TYR A 75 -1.99 -9.54 -11.14
CA TYR A 75 -2.48 -10.63 -10.31
C TYR A 75 -2.23 -11.94 -11.04
N ALA A 76 -1.68 -12.94 -10.38
CA ALA A 76 -1.50 -14.26 -10.97
C ALA A 76 -1.55 -15.35 -9.91
N GLY A 77 -2.00 -16.53 -10.28
CA GLY A 77 -2.13 -17.65 -9.36
C GLY A 77 -2.76 -18.88 -9.99
N TYR A 78 -3.46 -19.66 -9.19
CA TYR A 78 -4.06 -20.94 -9.59
C TYR A 78 -5.47 -21.09 -9.05
N ASN A 79 -6.35 -21.69 -9.86
CA ASN A 79 -7.68 -22.16 -9.41
C ASN A 79 -8.52 -21.08 -8.73
N GLY A 80 -8.52 -19.85 -9.26
CA GLY A 80 -9.29 -18.72 -8.73
C GLY A 80 -8.58 -17.96 -7.57
N ASN A 81 -7.52 -18.49 -6.99
CA ASN A 81 -6.66 -17.74 -6.07
C ASN A 81 -5.58 -16.99 -6.86
N VAL A 82 -5.82 -15.74 -7.17
CA VAL A 82 -4.96 -14.87 -7.99
C VAL A 82 -4.55 -13.64 -7.17
N PRO A 83 -3.58 -13.77 -6.24
CA PRO A 83 -3.10 -12.65 -5.44
C PRO A 83 -2.40 -11.60 -6.30
N LEU A 84 -2.25 -10.40 -5.75
CA LEU A 84 -1.45 -9.33 -6.34
C LEU A 84 0.04 -9.69 -6.22
N ILE A 85 0.69 -9.94 -7.36
CA ILE A 85 2.12 -10.28 -7.40
C ILE A 85 3.02 -9.08 -7.73
N PHE A 86 2.47 -8.06 -8.39
CA PHE A 86 3.21 -6.83 -8.68
C PHE A 86 2.29 -5.63 -8.83
N LYS A 87 2.73 -4.49 -8.28
CA LYS A 87 2.13 -3.17 -8.44
C LYS A 87 3.24 -2.15 -8.72
N GLY A 88 3.07 -1.34 -9.78
CA GLY A 88 4.07 -0.33 -10.10
C GLY A 88 3.64 0.66 -11.18
N ARG A 89 4.50 1.65 -11.45
CA ARG A 89 4.38 2.58 -12.56
C ARG A 89 4.97 1.97 -13.83
N ILE A 90 4.31 2.17 -14.95
CA ILE A 90 4.83 1.78 -16.25
C ILE A 90 5.90 2.79 -16.66
N LEU A 91 7.11 2.29 -16.92
CA LEU A 91 8.22 3.09 -17.47
C LEU A 91 8.04 3.28 -18.97
N GLN A 92 7.78 2.18 -19.65
CA GLN A 92 7.49 2.17 -21.08
C GLN A 92 6.59 0.99 -21.41
N ALA A 93 5.76 1.16 -22.43
CA ALA A 93 4.95 0.09 -23.01
C ALA A 93 4.83 0.31 -24.51
N TYR A 94 5.20 -0.69 -25.29
CA TYR A 94 5.19 -0.63 -26.76
C TYR A 94 4.86 -1.98 -27.35
N SER A 95 4.44 -1.95 -28.61
CA SER A 95 4.14 -3.17 -29.35
C SER A 95 5.09 -3.36 -30.53
N TYR A 96 5.52 -4.58 -30.72
CA TYR A 96 6.42 -4.95 -31.81
C TYR A 96 6.08 -6.32 -32.37
N LYS A 97 6.65 -6.62 -33.52
CA LYS A 97 6.58 -7.92 -34.17
C LYS A 97 8.00 -8.44 -34.41
N ASN A 98 8.30 -9.63 -33.95
CA ASN A 98 9.59 -10.28 -34.29
C ASN A 98 9.56 -10.73 -35.76
N GLY A 99 10.67 -10.55 -36.47
CA GLY A 99 10.80 -10.63 -37.92
C GLY A 99 10.09 -11.78 -38.62
N GLY A 100 10.15 -13.01 -38.20
CA GLY A 100 9.47 -14.16 -38.79
C GLY A 100 8.14 -14.58 -38.15
N ASP A 101 7.83 -13.99 -36.97
CA ASP A 101 6.68 -14.38 -36.18
C ASP A 101 5.38 -13.75 -36.69
N THR A 102 4.28 -14.47 -36.50
CA THR A 102 2.93 -13.92 -36.75
C THR A 102 2.42 -13.10 -35.56
N ASP A 103 2.95 -13.33 -34.37
CA ASP A 103 2.49 -12.72 -33.14
C ASP A 103 2.92 -11.25 -32.98
N ILE A 104 1.99 -10.43 -32.52
CA ILE A 104 2.26 -9.07 -32.07
C ILE A 104 2.41 -9.09 -30.56
N ILE A 105 3.58 -8.70 -30.07
CA ILE A 105 3.90 -8.67 -28.65
C ILE A 105 3.76 -7.23 -28.16
N THR A 106 2.99 -7.04 -27.09
CA THR A 106 2.96 -5.80 -26.32
C THR A 106 3.78 -6.00 -25.07
N GLU A 107 4.91 -5.32 -24.98
CA GLU A 107 5.83 -5.38 -23.82
C GLU A 107 5.61 -4.17 -22.93
N ILE A 108 5.50 -4.44 -21.63
CA ILE A 108 5.32 -3.45 -20.58
C ILE A 108 6.47 -3.61 -19.60
N GLN A 109 7.24 -2.55 -19.40
CA GLN A 109 8.28 -2.48 -18.39
C GLN A 109 7.80 -1.56 -17.27
N ALA A 110 7.76 -2.07 -16.06
CA ALA A 110 7.24 -1.37 -14.90
C ALA A 110 8.15 -1.52 -13.68
N MET A 111 8.08 -0.55 -12.79
CA MET A 111 8.87 -0.48 -11.56
C MET A 111 8.02 0.06 -10.42
N ALA A 112 8.32 -0.33 -9.18
CA ALA A 112 7.68 0.20 -7.98
C ALA A 112 8.24 1.59 -7.66
N LEU A 113 7.67 2.63 -8.28
CA LEU A 113 8.35 3.92 -8.48
C LEU A 113 7.89 5.07 -7.64
N ASP A 114 6.70 5.03 -7.08
CA ASP A 114 6.19 6.18 -6.31
C ASP A 114 7.02 6.43 -5.03
N ILE A 115 8.03 5.60 -4.82
CA ILE A 115 8.97 5.61 -3.71
C ILE A 115 10.09 6.65 -3.92
N PHE A 116 10.52 6.84 -5.18
CA PHE A 116 11.75 7.58 -5.47
C PHE A 116 11.53 9.08 -5.68
N ASP A 117 10.31 9.49 -5.99
CA ASP A 117 9.98 10.88 -6.30
C ASP A 117 9.44 11.66 -5.07
N CYS A 118 9.28 10.97 -3.93
CA CYS A 118 8.75 11.58 -2.71
C CYS A 118 9.81 12.39 -1.99
N GLN A 119 9.42 13.57 -1.53
CA GLN A 119 10.27 14.48 -0.78
C GLN A 119 9.68 14.73 0.59
N SER A 120 10.50 14.72 1.62
CA SER A 120 10.11 15.09 2.98
C SER A 120 11.07 16.13 3.55
N SER A 121 10.52 17.05 4.34
CA SER A 121 11.30 18.07 5.06
C SER A 121 10.73 18.23 6.46
N TYR A 122 11.39 17.61 7.44
CA TYR A 122 10.96 17.62 8.84
C TYR A 122 12.12 17.89 9.77
N THR A 123 11.86 18.66 10.82
CA THR A 123 12.75 18.79 11.97
C THR A 123 12.05 18.18 13.19
N PHE A 124 12.55 17.07 13.66
CA PHE A 124 12.09 16.40 14.88
C PHE A 124 12.85 16.93 16.08
N LYS A 125 12.13 17.25 17.14
CA LYS A 125 12.71 17.75 18.40
C LYS A 125 13.39 16.65 19.19
N ALA A 126 14.35 17.02 20.03
CA ALA A 126 14.90 16.12 21.01
C ALA A 126 13.79 15.47 21.85
N GLY A 127 13.88 14.15 22.11
CA GLY A 127 12.85 13.37 22.78
C GLY A 127 11.75 12.82 21.87
N THR A 128 11.70 13.20 20.58
CA THR A 128 10.78 12.55 19.59
C THR A 128 11.26 11.13 19.32
N SER A 129 10.35 10.15 19.37
CA SER A 129 10.71 8.76 19.07
C SER A 129 10.98 8.54 17.59
N LYS A 130 11.92 7.66 17.25
CA LYS A 130 12.21 7.28 15.86
C LYS A 130 10.99 6.68 15.16
N LYS A 131 10.17 5.95 15.90
CA LYS A 131 8.90 5.37 15.41
C LYS A 131 7.92 6.45 14.96
N GLU A 132 7.77 7.53 15.74
CA GLU A 132 6.90 8.65 15.39
C GLU A 132 7.43 9.39 14.16
N ALA A 133 8.76 9.59 14.07
CA ALA A 133 9.38 10.18 12.90
C ALA A 133 9.16 9.35 11.63
N LEU A 134 9.32 8.03 11.72
CA LEU A 134 9.04 7.11 10.61
C LEU A 134 7.58 7.21 10.17
N GLN A 135 6.64 7.12 11.12
CA GLN A 135 5.21 7.23 10.84
C GLN A 135 4.84 8.57 10.18
N THR A 136 5.52 9.64 10.57
CA THR A 136 5.29 10.98 10.00
C THR A 136 5.80 11.06 8.55
N MET A 137 7.03 10.60 8.29
CA MET A 137 7.62 10.66 6.96
C MET A 137 6.93 9.75 5.94
N VAL A 138 6.40 8.60 6.36
CA VAL A 138 5.63 7.70 5.47
C VAL A 138 4.39 8.38 4.89
N LEU A 139 3.82 9.37 5.58
CA LEU A 139 2.65 10.11 5.09
C LEU A 139 2.96 10.93 3.82
N ASP A 140 4.22 11.22 3.54
CA ASP A 140 4.62 11.92 2.31
C ASP A 140 4.72 10.97 1.11
N MET A 141 4.60 9.66 1.34
CA MET A 141 4.69 8.65 0.28
C MET A 141 3.29 8.25 -0.21
N PRO A 142 2.82 8.74 -1.35
CA PRO A 142 1.53 8.36 -1.91
C PRO A 142 1.55 6.86 -2.25
N ASN A 143 0.43 6.17 -2.02
CA ASN A 143 0.25 4.74 -2.30
C ASN A 143 1.15 3.77 -1.52
N VAL A 144 1.87 4.26 -0.52
CA VAL A 144 2.68 3.45 0.39
C VAL A 144 2.03 3.43 1.77
N MET A 145 1.94 2.25 2.36
CA MET A 145 1.43 2.06 3.72
C MET A 145 2.49 1.36 4.56
N LEU A 146 2.74 1.85 5.77
CA LEU A 146 3.57 1.14 6.73
C LEU A 146 2.80 -0.09 7.20
N THR A 147 3.20 -1.28 6.82
CA THR A 147 2.49 -2.52 7.08
C THR A 147 3.13 -3.33 8.20
N ASN A 148 4.45 -3.36 8.26
CA ASN A 148 5.18 -4.08 9.28
C ASN A 148 6.22 -3.16 9.94
N LEU A 149 6.16 -3.04 11.26
CA LEU A 149 7.11 -2.30 12.07
C LEU A 149 7.67 -3.23 13.14
N GLY A 150 8.91 -3.62 12.95
CA GLY A 150 9.69 -4.35 13.93
C GLY A 150 10.19 -3.49 15.07
N THR A 151 11.29 -3.88 15.61
CA THR A 151 11.95 -3.15 16.70
C THR A 151 12.61 -1.90 16.15
N LEU A 152 11.94 -0.75 16.27
CA LEU A 152 12.52 0.57 16.02
C LEU A 152 12.45 1.37 17.32
N GLU A 153 13.50 1.28 18.10
CA GLU A 153 13.61 1.91 19.41
C GLU A 153 14.48 3.18 19.37
N GLY A 154 14.33 3.98 20.41
CA GLY A 154 15.13 5.18 20.66
C GLY A 154 14.41 6.45 20.26
N GLU A 155 14.96 7.53 20.80
CA GLU A 155 14.52 8.91 20.62
C GLU A 155 15.67 9.75 20.06
N PHE A 156 15.36 10.90 19.47
CA PHE A 156 16.39 11.84 19.06
C PHE A 156 16.98 12.52 20.30
N LEU A 157 18.30 12.49 20.43
CA LEU A 157 19.01 13.17 21.52
C LEU A 157 19.08 14.69 21.30
N THR A 158 19.03 15.13 20.06
CA THR A 158 19.08 16.53 19.64
C THR A 158 18.03 16.77 18.54
N ASP A 159 17.69 18.03 18.31
CA ASP A 159 16.85 18.41 17.17
C ASP A 159 17.48 17.88 15.87
N THR A 160 16.75 17.03 15.16
CA THR A 160 17.26 16.33 13.97
C THR A 160 16.40 16.67 12.76
N THR A 161 17.05 17.12 11.67
CA THR A 161 16.38 17.49 10.43
C THR A 161 16.60 16.41 9.38
N PHE A 162 15.51 16.01 8.73
CA PHE A 162 15.49 15.19 7.53
C PHE A 162 14.95 16.04 6.39
N ASP A 163 15.71 16.17 5.32
CA ASP A 163 15.36 16.93 4.12
C ASP A 163 15.78 16.18 2.86
N GLY A 164 14.95 16.27 1.81
CA GLY A 164 15.18 15.59 0.55
C GLY A 164 14.38 14.31 0.36
N ASN A 165 14.94 13.33 -0.36
CA ASN A 165 14.22 12.10 -0.71
C ASN A 165 13.70 11.35 0.51
N THR A 166 12.40 11.06 0.52
CA THR A 166 11.74 10.41 1.68
C THR A 166 12.29 9.03 1.95
N MET A 167 12.53 8.21 0.93
CA MET A 167 13.04 6.86 1.13
C MET A 167 14.48 6.84 1.67
N GLU A 168 15.31 7.77 1.21
CA GLU A 168 16.66 7.95 1.79
C GLU A 168 16.61 8.40 3.24
N ASN A 169 15.70 9.31 3.57
CA ASN A 169 15.50 9.78 4.94
C ASN A 169 15.01 8.65 5.85
N LEU A 170 14.08 7.81 5.39
CA LEU A 170 13.63 6.62 6.09
C LEU A 170 14.78 5.61 6.27
N SER A 171 15.58 5.39 5.25
CA SER A 171 16.76 4.52 5.34
C SER A 171 17.79 5.03 6.36
N LYS A 172 18.06 6.33 6.37
CA LYS A 172 18.95 6.95 7.40
C LYS A 172 18.37 6.78 8.81
N LEU A 173 17.06 6.99 8.97
CA LEU A 173 16.38 6.85 10.27
C LEU A 173 16.44 5.43 10.82
N THR A 174 16.27 4.44 9.96
CA THR A 174 16.15 3.01 10.33
C THR A 174 17.46 2.23 10.24
N GLY A 175 18.55 2.89 9.82
CA GLY A 175 19.83 2.21 9.59
C GLY A 175 19.79 1.23 8.41
N GLY A 176 18.93 1.49 7.41
CA GLY A 176 18.77 0.65 6.22
C GLY A 176 17.75 -0.48 6.36
N ASN A 177 17.09 -0.62 7.51
CA ASN A 177 16.14 -1.71 7.78
C ASN A 177 14.72 -1.39 7.27
N VAL A 178 14.61 -0.75 6.13
CA VAL A 178 13.33 -0.36 5.52
C VAL A 178 13.28 -0.74 4.04
N PHE A 179 12.15 -1.28 3.60
CA PHE A 179 11.90 -1.58 2.19
C PHE A 179 10.40 -1.48 1.88
N VAL A 180 10.09 -1.26 0.62
CA VAL A 180 8.70 -1.23 0.13
C VAL A 180 8.46 -2.39 -0.82
N ASP A 181 7.38 -3.11 -0.60
CA ASP A 181 6.98 -4.26 -1.38
C ASP A 181 5.49 -4.17 -1.75
N ASN A 182 5.18 -4.02 -3.05
CA ASN A 182 3.81 -3.79 -3.56
C ASN A 182 3.03 -2.63 -2.91
N GLY A 183 3.75 -1.62 -2.41
CA GLY A 183 3.15 -0.48 -1.71
C GLY A 183 3.08 -0.67 -0.19
N ASP A 184 3.52 -1.81 0.32
CA ASP A 184 3.66 -2.06 1.76
C ASP A 184 5.08 -1.68 2.21
N LEU A 185 5.21 -0.65 3.04
CA LEU A 185 6.47 -0.30 3.67
C LEU A 185 6.68 -1.18 4.90
N ASN A 186 7.82 -1.82 4.92
CA ASN A 186 8.24 -2.71 5.97
C ASN A 186 9.51 -2.15 6.61
N CYS A 187 9.47 -1.96 7.92
CA CYS A 187 10.63 -1.61 8.73
C CYS A 187 10.90 -2.78 9.68
N ILE A 188 11.77 -3.68 9.28
CA ILE A 188 12.11 -4.89 10.04
C ILE A 188 13.62 -5.11 10.04
N GLU A 189 14.17 -5.43 11.19
CA GLU A 189 15.60 -5.68 11.34
C GLU A 189 16.04 -6.98 10.65
N THR A 190 17.36 -7.15 10.57
CA THR A 190 17.95 -8.30 9.87
C THR A 190 17.41 -9.65 10.36
N TYR A 191 17.25 -9.82 11.69
CA TYR A 191 16.73 -11.06 12.29
C TYR A 191 15.21 -11.08 12.50
N GLU A 192 14.52 -10.01 12.09
CA GLU A 192 13.07 -9.95 12.14
C GLU A 192 12.46 -10.46 10.84
N VAL A 193 11.35 -11.15 10.95
CA VAL A 193 10.59 -11.72 9.84
C VAL A 193 9.11 -11.42 9.97
N ILE A 194 8.43 -11.25 8.85
CA ILE A 194 6.99 -11.00 8.80
C ILE A 194 6.25 -12.25 9.30
N ASP A 195 5.32 -12.09 10.25
CA ASP A 195 4.54 -13.18 10.83
C ASP A 195 3.39 -13.61 9.90
N VAL A 196 3.74 -14.43 8.93
CA VAL A 196 2.80 -15.08 8.01
C VAL A 196 3.05 -16.60 8.01
N PRO A 197 2.14 -17.42 7.47
CA PRO A 197 2.35 -18.85 7.35
C PRO A 197 3.67 -19.17 6.64
N VAL A 198 4.45 -20.07 7.20
CA VAL A 198 5.74 -20.51 6.66
C VAL A 198 5.50 -21.60 5.61
N PRO A 199 5.76 -21.37 4.32
CA PRO A 199 5.66 -22.42 3.32
C PRO A 199 6.81 -23.42 3.49
N VAL A 200 6.49 -24.71 3.42
CA VAL A 200 7.47 -25.80 3.43
C VAL A 200 7.73 -26.25 2.00
N ILE A 201 8.98 -26.17 1.59
CA ILE A 201 9.44 -26.50 0.25
C ILE A 201 10.22 -27.81 0.30
N SER A 202 9.74 -28.82 -0.43
CA SER A 202 10.36 -30.13 -0.46
C SER A 202 10.50 -30.69 -1.87
N ASP A 203 11.31 -31.73 -2.03
CA ASP A 203 11.49 -32.43 -3.30
C ASP A 203 10.18 -33.01 -3.84
N ASP A 204 9.25 -33.38 -2.93
CA ASP A 204 7.97 -33.97 -3.29
C ASP A 204 6.86 -32.92 -3.54
N SER A 205 7.13 -31.62 -3.31
CA SER A 205 6.10 -30.57 -3.40
C SER A 205 6.38 -29.61 -4.56
N CYS A 206 7.25 -28.67 -4.37
CA CYS A 206 7.44 -27.56 -5.31
C CYS A 206 8.91 -27.22 -5.57
N LEU A 207 9.87 -27.88 -4.93
CA LEU A 207 11.29 -27.67 -5.19
C LEU A 207 11.65 -28.20 -6.58
N LEU A 208 12.33 -27.39 -7.37
CA LEU A 208 12.87 -27.76 -8.68
C LEU A 208 14.40 -27.79 -8.62
N GLY A 209 14.96 -29.00 -8.73
CA GLY A 209 16.40 -29.20 -8.55
C GLY A 209 16.81 -29.17 -7.08
N THR A 210 18.04 -28.76 -6.80
CA THR A 210 18.62 -28.72 -5.45
C THR A 210 18.92 -27.29 -5.03
N PRO A 211 18.83 -26.98 -3.72
CA PRO A 211 19.29 -25.68 -3.20
C PRO A 211 20.78 -25.45 -3.54
N ILE A 212 21.13 -24.22 -3.84
CA ILE A 212 22.49 -23.80 -4.18
C ILE A 212 22.93 -22.74 -3.19
N ARG A 213 24.07 -22.94 -2.54
CA ARG A 213 24.66 -21.92 -1.69
C ARG A 213 25.42 -20.89 -2.52
N ARG A 214 25.14 -19.61 -2.24
CA ARG A 214 25.88 -18.47 -2.78
C ARG A 214 26.25 -17.53 -1.64
N ASP A 215 27.50 -17.57 -1.19
CA ASP A 215 28.00 -16.78 -0.05
C ASP A 215 27.12 -16.92 1.20
N ALA A 216 26.46 -15.86 1.61
CA ALA A 216 25.57 -15.81 2.77
C ALA A 216 24.12 -16.21 2.45
N ASN A 217 23.83 -16.61 1.22
CA ASN A 217 22.47 -16.89 0.74
C ASN A 217 22.35 -18.33 0.24
N ILE A 218 21.11 -18.81 0.24
CA ILE A 218 20.72 -20.03 -0.46
C ILE A 218 19.77 -19.64 -1.57
N GLU A 219 20.07 -20.02 -2.79
CA GLU A 219 19.16 -19.89 -3.93
C GLU A 219 18.41 -21.21 -4.10
N ILE A 220 17.08 -21.12 -4.23
CA ILE A 220 16.22 -22.24 -4.59
C ILE A 220 15.37 -21.89 -5.80
N LYS A 221 15.02 -22.89 -6.59
CA LYS A 221 14.06 -22.76 -7.67
C LYS A 221 12.83 -23.61 -7.38
N THR A 222 11.65 -23.04 -7.54
CA THR A 222 10.38 -23.71 -7.25
C THR A 222 9.40 -23.58 -8.41
N ILE A 223 8.34 -24.40 -8.41
CA ILE A 223 7.16 -24.10 -9.19
C ILE A 223 6.60 -22.74 -8.75
N PHE A 224 5.98 -22.00 -9.65
CA PHE A 224 5.44 -20.66 -9.37
C PHE A 224 4.67 -20.59 -8.05
N MET A 225 5.13 -19.71 -7.17
CA MET A 225 4.61 -19.49 -5.80
C MET A 225 4.06 -18.05 -5.70
N PRO A 226 2.80 -17.81 -6.05
CA PRO A 226 2.24 -16.46 -6.10
C PRO A 226 2.12 -15.78 -4.73
N ASP A 227 2.02 -16.57 -3.66
CA ASP A 227 1.76 -16.06 -2.29
C ASP A 227 3.06 -15.73 -1.52
N ILE A 228 4.23 -15.87 -2.15
CA ILE A 228 5.51 -15.58 -1.48
C ILE A 228 5.70 -14.07 -1.33
N ILE A 229 6.18 -13.63 -0.17
CA ILE A 229 6.49 -12.23 0.12
C ILE A 229 7.92 -12.05 0.62
N VAL A 230 8.50 -10.89 0.38
CA VAL A 230 9.83 -10.52 0.89
C VAL A 230 9.73 -10.32 2.41
N GLY A 231 10.73 -10.82 3.14
CA GLY A 231 10.80 -10.70 4.60
C GLY A 231 10.11 -11.80 5.39
N GLN A 232 9.42 -12.75 4.74
CA GLN A 232 8.84 -13.92 5.43
C GLN A 232 9.88 -15.02 5.69
N LEU A 233 9.50 -16.00 6.53
CA LEU A 233 10.21 -17.28 6.61
C LEU A 233 9.76 -18.24 5.51
N LEU A 234 10.71 -19.07 5.05
CA LEU A 234 10.49 -20.21 4.21
C LEU A 234 11.26 -21.39 4.78
N GLU A 235 10.67 -22.58 4.81
CA GLU A 235 11.31 -23.80 5.29
C GLU A 235 11.70 -24.70 4.11
N ILE A 236 12.95 -25.14 4.09
CA ILE A 236 13.44 -26.15 3.16
C ILE A 236 13.44 -27.52 3.87
N ASN A 237 12.87 -28.51 3.21
CA ASN A 237 12.88 -29.90 3.65
C ASN A 237 13.24 -30.80 2.45
N SER A 238 14.53 -30.86 2.12
CA SER A 238 15.06 -31.68 1.01
C SER A 238 15.66 -32.96 1.53
N ARG A 239 15.27 -34.07 0.93
CA ARG A 239 15.90 -35.39 1.16
C ARG A 239 17.19 -35.55 0.36
N ILE A 240 17.27 -34.87 -0.78
CA ILE A 240 18.45 -34.93 -1.68
C ILE A 240 19.59 -34.09 -1.11
N SER A 241 19.29 -32.96 -0.48
CA SER A 241 20.28 -32.04 0.06
C SER A 241 19.96 -31.61 1.49
N PRO A 242 19.95 -32.55 2.46
CA PRO A 242 19.52 -32.32 3.84
C PRO A 242 20.37 -31.28 4.59
N VAL A 243 21.59 -30.99 4.12
CA VAL A 243 22.46 -29.93 4.66
C VAL A 243 21.83 -28.54 4.58
N PHE A 244 20.86 -28.34 3.67
CA PHE A 244 20.13 -27.09 3.51
C PHE A 244 18.75 -27.08 4.21
N ASN A 245 18.42 -28.12 4.97
CA ASN A 245 17.14 -28.14 5.69
C ASN A 245 17.14 -27.10 6.82
N GLY A 246 16.03 -26.39 6.94
CA GLY A 246 15.85 -25.35 7.96
C GLY A 246 14.96 -24.20 7.51
N GLN A 247 14.84 -23.22 8.37
CA GLN A 247 14.03 -22.02 8.12
C GLN A 247 14.95 -20.85 7.79
N PHE A 248 14.60 -20.12 6.72
CA PHE A 248 15.38 -19.03 6.16
C PHE A 248 14.49 -17.83 5.87
N LYS A 249 15.06 -16.63 5.96
CA LYS A 249 14.37 -15.38 5.59
C LYS A 249 14.44 -15.18 4.08
N VAL A 250 13.28 -14.93 3.47
CA VAL A 250 13.19 -14.54 2.05
C VAL A 250 13.70 -13.10 1.91
N ILE A 251 14.78 -12.92 1.16
CA ILE A 251 15.37 -11.59 0.90
C ILE A 251 15.08 -11.08 -0.51
N GLY A 252 14.68 -11.97 -1.40
CA GLY A 252 14.27 -11.63 -2.75
C GLY A 252 13.75 -12.85 -3.50
N PHE A 253 13.06 -12.59 -4.59
CA PHE A 253 12.63 -13.64 -5.52
C PHE A 253 12.34 -13.09 -6.91
N THR A 254 12.36 -13.99 -7.88
CA THR A 254 11.97 -13.72 -9.26
C THR A 254 10.96 -14.74 -9.72
N HIS A 255 9.78 -14.28 -10.12
CA HIS A 255 8.82 -15.08 -10.88
C HIS A 255 9.15 -15.00 -12.36
N ASP A 256 9.22 -16.13 -13.03
CA ASP A 256 9.32 -16.26 -14.49
C ASP A 256 8.20 -17.18 -14.96
N CYS A 257 7.16 -16.59 -15.53
CA CYS A 257 5.91 -17.27 -15.80
C CYS A 257 5.35 -16.94 -17.17
N MET A 258 4.81 -17.98 -17.84
CA MET A 258 3.96 -17.83 -18.99
C MET A 258 2.61 -18.50 -18.71
N ILE A 259 1.54 -17.73 -18.80
CA ILE A 259 0.18 -18.19 -18.65
C ILE A 259 -0.50 -18.10 -20.03
N SER A 260 -0.80 -19.25 -20.60
CA SER A 260 -1.41 -19.41 -21.91
C SER A 260 -2.31 -20.64 -21.90
N GLU A 261 -3.39 -20.60 -22.68
CA GLU A 261 -4.24 -21.75 -22.93
C GLU A 261 -3.75 -22.59 -24.12
N THR A 262 -2.88 -22.01 -24.96
CA THR A 262 -2.45 -22.62 -26.22
C THR A 262 -0.96 -22.99 -26.25
N GLN A 263 -0.15 -22.43 -25.37
CA GLN A 263 1.30 -22.62 -25.35
C GLN A 263 1.77 -23.07 -23.98
N ALA A 264 2.75 -23.97 -23.95
CA ALA A 264 3.47 -24.32 -22.74
C ALA A 264 4.57 -23.27 -22.48
N GLY A 265 4.80 -22.95 -21.20
CA GLY A 265 5.86 -22.02 -20.80
C GLY A 265 6.32 -22.21 -19.37
N ASN A 266 7.34 -21.48 -18.98
CA ASN A 266 7.87 -21.51 -17.63
C ASN A 266 6.80 -21.06 -16.64
N ARG A 267 6.81 -21.66 -15.47
CA ARG A 267 6.02 -21.25 -14.31
C ARG A 267 6.83 -21.54 -13.06
N THR A 268 7.81 -20.68 -12.83
CA THR A 268 8.80 -20.88 -11.78
C THR A 268 8.98 -19.65 -10.91
N THR A 269 9.46 -19.87 -9.70
CA THR A 269 9.93 -18.84 -8.79
C THR A 269 11.34 -19.21 -8.33
N SER A 270 12.30 -18.34 -8.59
CA SER A 270 13.63 -18.42 -7.98
C SER A 270 13.62 -17.56 -6.72
N VAL A 271 14.09 -18.09 -5.60
CA VAL A 271 14.02 -17.42 -4.29
C VAL A 271 15.41 -17.35 -3.70
N ASP A 272 15.79 -16.17 -3.25
CA ASP A 272 17.01 -15.90 -2.50
C ASP A 272 16.67 -15.88 -1.00
N LEU A 273 17.36 -16.73 -0.26
CA LEU A 273 17.14 -16.97 1.16
C LEU A 273 18.39 -16.59 1.95
N TRP A 274 18.21 -15.80 2.99
CA TRP A 274 19.29 -15.46 3.91
C TRP A 274 19.39 -16.48 5.04
N ILE A 275 20.61 -16.95 5.30
CA ILE A 275 20.88 -18.03 6.26
C ILE A 275 21.06 -17.57 7.72
N GLY A 276 20.97 -16.27 7.97
CA GLY A 276 21.04 -15.75 9.35
C GLY A 276 22.46 -15.64 9.92
N VAL A 277 23.54 -15.89 9.14
CA VAL A 277 24.91 -15.85 9.64
C VAL A 277 25.82 -15.13 8.67
N PHE A 278 26.46 -14.05 9.11
CA PHE A 278 27.49 -13.34 8.32
C PHE A 278 28.92 -13.81 8.62
N LEU A 279 29.15 -14.54 9.72
CA LEU A 279 30.45 -15.01 10.15
C LEU A 279 30.44 -16.51 10.44
N PRO A 280 31.59 -17.23 10.27
CA PRO A 280 31.67 -18.61 10.70
C PRO A 280 31.33 -18.69 12.20
N LYS A 281 30.43 -19.60 12.55
CA LYS A 281 30.02 -19.83 13.95
C LYS A 281 31.27 -20.08 14.80
N ALA A 282 31.47 -19.26 15.81
CA ALA A 282 32.25 -19.68 16.97
C ALA A 282 31.45 -20.83 17.66
N GLU A 283 32.13 -21.88 18.10
CA GLU A 283 31.53 -23.13 18.60
C GLU A 283 30.48 -22.98 19.72
N ASN A 284 30.27 -21.76 20.27
CA ASN A 284 29.35 -21.48 21.36
C ASN A 284 28.36 -20.33 21.11
N GLN A 285 28.14 -19.90 19.86
CA GLN A 285 27.10 -18.90 19.58
C GLN A 285 25.73 -19.60 19.45
N PRO A 286 24.69 -19.11 20.16
CA PRO A 286 23.33 -19.64 20.00
C PRO A 286 22.88 -19.42 18.56
N GLU A 287 22.12 -20.37 18.03
CA GLU A 287 21.47 -20.21 16.73
C GLU A 287 20.65 -18.91 16.72
N ALA A 288 20.87 -18.09 15.70
CA ALA A 288 20.08 -16.88 15.52
C ALA A 288 18.61 -17.29 15.35
N LYS A 289 17.81 -16.98 16.35
CA LYS A 289 16.35 -17.22 16.28
C LYS A 289 15.73 -16.02 15.59
N PHE A 290 15.09 -16.24 14.47
CA PHE A 290 14.27 -15.22 13.83
C PHE A 290 13.12 -14.78 14.75
N GLN A 291 12.93 -13.48 14.89
CA GLN A 291 11.82 -12.89 15.63
C GLN A 291 10.68 -12.57 14.65
N LYS A 292 9.50 -13.08 14.96
CA LYS A 292 8.30 -12.80 14.15
C LYS A 292 7.74 -11.44 14.49
N VAL A 293 7.66 -10.58 13.47
CA VAL A 293 7.02 -9.27 13.55
C VAL A 293 5.59 -9.43 13.07
N LYS A 294 4.65 -9.20 13.96
CA LYS A 294 3.24 -9.10 13.57
C LYS A 294 3.06 -7.84 12.74
N GLY A 295 2.42 -8.01 11.58
CA GLY A 295 2.01 -6.87 10.77
C GLY A 295 1.30 -5.84 11.65
N ILE A 296 1.69 -4.60 11.53
CA ILE A 296 0.91 -3.50 12.06
C ILE A 296 -0.29 -3.43 11.12
N GLY A 297 -1.32 -4.23 11.40
CA GLY A 297 -2.54 -4.18 10.63
C GLY A 297 -2.97 -2.72 10.52
N ASN A 298 -2.70 -2.14 9.35
CA ASN A 298 -2.89 -0.72 9.02
C ASN A 298 -2.52 0.19 10.20
N ILE A 299 -1.53 1.04 10.05
CA ILE A 299 -1.04 1.93 11.10
C ILE A 299 -2.14 2.87 11.56
N VAL A 300 -2.87 2.31 12.39
CA VAL A 300 -3.62 2.91 13.45
C VAL A 300 -3.48 1.91 14.53
N PRO A 301 -3.26 2.28 15.77
CA PRO A 301 -3.65 1.39 16.82
C PRO A 301 -5.04 0.93 16.41
N VAL A 302 -5.16 -0.31 15.96
CA VAL A 302 -6.47 -0.91 15.68
C VAL A 302 -7.14 -0.73 17.01
N ASN A 303 -7.93 0.33 17.11
CA ASN A 303 -8.86 0.43 18.18
C ASN A 303 -9.68 -0.84 17.96
N GLU A 304 -9.50 -1.83 18.83
CA GLU A 304 -10.23 -3.11 18.74
C GLU A 304 -11.73 -2.86 18.64
N ASN A 305 -12.16 -1.64 19.04
CA ASN A 305 -13.48 -1.08 18.90
C ASN A 305 -13.72 -0.28 17.61
N ALA A 306 -12.83 -0.36 16.60
CA ALA A 306 -13.11 0.33 15.34
C ALA A 306 -14.44 -0.13 14.75
N PRO A 307 -15.33 0.80 14.38
CA PRO A 307 -16.67 0.46 13.93
C PRO A 307 -16.62 -0.47 12.72
N ASN A 308 -17.31 -1.60 12.78
CA ASN A 308 -17.39 -2.54 11.67
C ASN A 308 -17.80 -1.85 10.37
N VAL A 309 -18.66 -0.82 10.46
CA VAL A 309 -19.11 -0.05 9.30
C VAL A 309 -17.97 0.67 8.57
N ALA A 310 -16.98 1.21 9.28
CA ALA A 310 -15.80 1.85 8.68
C ALA A 310 -14.91 0.81 7.97
N ARG A 311 -14.71 -0.36 8.60
CA ARG A 311 -13.96 -1.47 8.01
C ARG A 311 -14.62 -2.03 6.75
N GLU A 312 -15.95 -2.17 6.77
CA GLU A 312 -16.71 -2.62 5.60
C GLU A 312 -16.61 -1.66 4.43
N VAL A 313 -16.71 -0.35 4.70
CA VAL A 313 -16.60 0.68 3.65
C VAL A 313 -15.20 0.75 3.10
N TYR A 314 -14.18 0.70 3.94
CA TYR A 314 -12.79 0.61 3.47
C TYR A 314 -12.58 -0.61 2.57
N ARG A 315 -13.03 -1.81 2.98
CA ARG A 315 -12.96 -3.02 2.16
C ARG A 315 -13.73 -2.87 0.84
N TYR A 316 -14.87 -2.18 0.87
CA TYR A 316 -15.65 -1.91 -0.34
C TYR A 316 -14.87 -0.99 -1.30
N ILE A 317 -14.30 0.12 -0.80
CA ILE A 317 -13.47 1.05 -1.57
C ILE A 317 -12.30 0.28 -2.22
N ARG A 318 -11.62 -0.58 -1.47
CA ARG A 318 -10.51 -1.38 -2.00
C ARG A 318 -10.95 -2.36 -3.08
N ARG A 319 -12.06 -3.08 -2.88
CA ARG A 319 -12.59 -4.05 -3.86
C ARG A 319 -13.12 -3.40 -5.12
N THR A 320 -13.66 -2.20 -5.04
CA THR A 320 -14.32 -1.52 -6.15
C THR A 320 -13.48 -0.41 -6.78
N HIS A 321 -12.16 -0.39 -6.48
CA HIS A 321 -11.23 0.61 -7.00
C HIS A 321 -11.70 2.05 -6.75
N GLY A 322 -12.05 2.33 -5.49
CA GLY A 322 -12.37 3.67 -5.03
C GLY A 322 -13.84 4.09 -5.12
N ASN A 323 -14.74 3.22 -5.54
CA ASN A 323 -16.16 3.52 -5.45
C ASN A 323 -16.63 3.52 -3.99
N ILE A 324 -17.64 4.33 -3.70
CA ILE A 324 -18.29 4.40 -2.40
C ILE A 324 -19.63 3.69 -2.47
N PRO A 325 -20.02 2.93 -1.43
CA PRO A 325 -21.35 2.34 -1.41
C PRO A 325 -22.41 3.44 -1.35
N LYS A 326 -23.28 3.48 -2.37
CA LYS A 326 -24.35 4.49 -2.48
C LYS A 326 -25.30 4.39 -1.28
N ASN A 327 -25.71 5.55 -0.76
CA ASN A 327 -26.67 5.68 0.34
C ASN A 327 -26.29 4.94 1.65
N LYS A 328 -25.09 4.38 1.79
CA LYS A 328 -24.69 3.75 3.04
C LYS A 328 -24.46 4.81 4.11
N ILE A 329 -25.17 4.65 5.22
CA ILE A 329 -25.05 5.55 6.38
C ILE A 329 -23.69 5.40 7.03
N CYS A 330 -23.01 6.53 7.27
CA CYS A 330 -21.83 6.64 8.09
C CYS A 330 -22.21 6.75 9.56
N PHE A 331 -22.98 7.78 9.92
CA PHE A 331 -23.59 7.92 11.24
C PHE A 331 -24.84 8.81 11.18
N GLY A 332 -25.91 8.41 11.88
CA GLY A 332 -27.17 9.17 11.91
C GLY A 332 -27.77 9.35 10.51
N ASN A 333 -27.83 10.58 10.03
CA ASN A 333 -28.26 10.90 8.67
C ASN A 333 -27.09 11.20 7.70
N ILE A 334 -25.85 11.12 8.17
CA ILE A 334 -24.66 11.41 7.39
C ILE A 334 -24.25 10.14 6.64
N THR A 335 -24.12 10.22 5.31
CA THR A 335 -23.72 9.09 4.47
C THR A 335 -22.19 9.07 4.26
N TRP A 336 -21.66 7.89 3.90
CA TRP A 336 -20.25 7.75 3.52
C TRP A 336 -19.91 8.57 2.27
N GLU A 337 -20.86 8.74 1.37
CA GLU A 337 -20.70 9.59 0.20
C GLU A 337 -20.43 11.05 0.59
N LYS A 338 -21.06 11.54 1.66
CA LYS A 338 -20.82 12.89 2.20
C LYS A 338 -19.48 13.00 2.94
N MET A 339 -19.03 11.92 3.58
CA MET A 339 -17.78 11.92 4.34
C MET A 339 -16.53 11.63 3.49
N LEU A 340 -16.63 10.87 2.41
CA LEU A 340 -15.50 10.45 1.59
C LEU A 340 -15.65 10.82 0.10
N GLY A 341 -16.83 11.23 -0.34
CA GLY A 341 -17.15 11.45 -1.75
C GLY A 341 -16.66 12.76 -2.33
N ASN A 342 -17.11 13.81 -1.78
CA ASN A 342 -16.91 15.23 -2.07
C ASN A 342 -15.79 15.57 -3.07
N ASN A 343 -16.08 15.57 -4.38
CA ASN A 343 -15.14 15.91 -5.44
C ASN A 343 -13.84 15.07 -5.48
N ASN A 344 -13.69 14.08 -4.60
CA ASN A 344 -12.61 13.11 -4.72
C ASN A 344 -12.93 12.12 -5.85
N SER A 345 -11.99 11.86 -6.75
CA SER A 345 -12.17 10.84 -7.77
C SER A 345 -12.17 9.42 -7.16
N PRO A 346 -12.71 8.39 -7.84
CA PRO A 346 -12.51 7.01 -7.41
C PRO A 346 -11.03 6.64 -7.28
N ALA A 347 -10.16 7.15 -8.18
CA ALA A 347 -8.73 6.93 -8.12
C ALA A 347 -8.10 7.52 -6.85
N ASP A 348 -8.47 8.76 -6.47
CA ASP A 348 -7.99 9.38 -5.24
C ASP A 348 -8.38 8.56 -4.01
N ARG A 349 -9.64 8.13 -3.94
CA ARG A 349 -10.11 7.31 -2.82
C ARG A 349 -9.40 5.96 -2.75
N TYR A 350 -9.18 5.33 -3.90
CA TYR A 350 -8.45 4.06 -3.95
C TYR A 350 -7.00 4.22 -3.49
N ASN A 351 -6.34 5.29 -3.90
CA ASN A 351 -4.92 5.50 -3.67
C ASN A 351 -4.62 6.10 -2.29
N GLU A 352 -5.43 7.05 -1.82
CA GLU A 352 -5.13 7.87 -0.64
C GLU A 352 -6.00 7.53 0.58
N CYS A 353 -7.24 7.01 0.39
CA CYS A 353 -8.12 6.74 1.52
C CYS A 353 -7.68 5.48 2.27
N THR A 354 -7.31 5.64 3.53
CA THR A 354 -6.92 4.55 4.43
C THR A 354 -8.07 4.11 5.33
N LEU A 355 -7.92 2.98 6.01
CA LEU A 355 -8.88 2.54 7.02
C LEU A 355 -9.05 3.59 8.12
N ASP A 356 -7.96 4.26 8.49
CA ASP A 356 -7.94 5.31 9.51
C ASP A 356 -8.75 6.51 9.13
N PHE A 357 -8.62 6.94 7.88
CA PHE A 357 -9.42 8.04 7.39
C PHE A 357 -10.90 7.66 7.40
N CYS A 358 -11.25 6.39 7.13
CA CYS A 358 -12.60 5.91 7.32
C CYS A 358 -13.04 5.91 8.78
N ILE A 359 -12.17 5.49 9.70
CA ILE A 359 -12.45 5.49 11.14
C ILE A 359 -12.59 6.93 11.66
N ASN A 360 -11.66 7.81 11.30
CA ASN A 360 -11.69 9.21 11.66
C ASN A 360 -12.96 9.90 11.12
N ALA A 361 -13.30 9.65 9.86
CA ALA A 361 -14.51 10.17 9.24
C ALA A 361 -15.77 9.69 9.96
N TYR A 362 -15.81 8.44 10.41
CA TYR A 362 -16.92 7.91 11.21
C TYR A 362 -17.05 8.66 12.53
N TYR A 363 -15.97 8.83 13.29
CA TYR A 363 -16.02 9.52 14.59
C TYR A 363 -16.30 11.01 14.43
N THR A 364 -15.79 11.63 13.36
CA THR A 364 -16.12 13.02 13.04
C THR A 364 -17.60 13.17 12.71
N ALA A 365 -18.16 12.29 11.89
CA ALA A 365 -19.59 12.27 11.58
C ALA A 365 -20.44 12.04 12.84
N LYS A 366 -20.02 11.10 13.71
CA LYS A 366 -20.68 10.81 14.99
C LYS A 366 -20.71 12.05 15.88
N ALA A 367 -19.58 12.68 16.10
CA ALA A 367 -19.46 13.86 16.97
C ALA A 367 -20.29 15.04 16.43
N VAL A 368 -20.25 15.29 15.13
CA VAL A 368 -21.08 16.34 14.49
C VAL A 368 -22.56 16.04 14.64
N TYR A 369 -22.98 14.81 14.37
CA TYR A 369 -24.40 14.41 14.50
C TYR A 369 -24.89 14.54 15.92
N GLU A 370 -24.17 14.00 16.89
CA GLU A 370 -24.57 14.05 18.32
C GLU A 370 -24.62 15.48 18.84
N LEU A 371 -23.64 16.32 18.49
CA LEU A 371 -23.61 17.72 18.89
C LEU A 371 -24.80 18.50 18.30
N VAL A 372 -25.05 18.36 17.00
CA VAL A 372 -26.16 19.08 16.32
C VAL A 372 -27.51 18.67 16.88
N THR A 373 -27.77 17.36 16.99
CA THR A 373 -29.05 16.85 17.46
C THR A 373 -29.32 17.13 18.93
N LYS A 374 -28.27 17.16 19.76
CA LYS A 374 -28.34 17.56 21.16
C LYS A 374 -28.64 19.07 21.32
N THR A 375 -27.97 19.90 20.48
CA THR A 375 -28.04 21.37 20.60
C THR A 375 -29.29 21.96 19.94
N PHE A 376 -29.72 21.38 18.83
CA PHE A 376 -30.84 21.86 18.01
C PHE A 376 -31.87 20.74 17.83
N LYS A 377 -32.82 20.64 18.76
CA LYS A 377 -33.87 19.61 18.72
C LYS A 377 -34.65 19.67 17.39
N GLY A 378 -34.76 18.53 16.73
CA GLY A 378 -35.42 18.37 15.43
C GLY A 378 -34.59 18.76 14.21
N SER A 379 -33.40 19.34 14.38
CA SER A 379 -32.47 19.65 13.28
C SER A 379 -31.45 18.55 13.09
N LYS A 380 -30.86 18.49 11.87
CA LYS A 380 -29.85 17.50 11.48
C LYS A 380 -28.67 18.20 10.81
N PRO A 381 -27.46 17.66 10.91
CA PRO A 381 -26.33 18.17 10.13
C PRO A 381 -26.50 17.80 8.65
N VAL A 382 -26.18 18.75 7.79
CA VAL A 382 -26.09 18.57 6.34
C VAL A 382 -24.62 18.79 5.97
N VAL A 383 -23.90 17.71 5.78
CA VAL A 383 -22.45 17.71 5.51
C VAL A 383 -22.21 18.08 4.05
N SER A 384 -21.31 19.03 3.83
CA SER A 384 -20.82 19.46 2.52
C SER A 384 -19.42 18.93 2.22
N SER A 385 -18.56 18.75 3.23
CA SER A 385 -17.21 18.21 3.03
C SER A 385 -16.74 17.44 4.27
N GLY A 386 -16.22 16.24 4.05
CA GLY A 386 -15.51 15.42 5.02
C GLY A 386 -14.06 15.26 4.62
N TRP A 387 -13.58 14.02 4.45
CA TRP A 387 -12.24 13.72 3.96
C TRP A 387 -12.00 14.26 2.55
N ARG A 388 -10.81 14.79 2.31
CA ARG A 388 -10.35 15.28 0.99
C ARG A 388 -9.05 14.58 0.61
N SER A 389 -8.92 14.23 -0.68
CA SER A 389 -7.63 13.86 -1.27
C SER A 389 -6.69 15.06 -1.31
N TYR A 390 -5.39 14.82 -1.47
CA TYR A 390 -4.42 15.91 -1.64
C TYR A 390 -4.75 16.78 -2.86
N ALA A 391 -5.13 16.17 -3.97
CA ALA A 391 -5.51 16.89 -5.19
C ALA A 391 -6.74 17.78 -4.94
N ASN A 392 -7.78 17.22 -4.33
CA ASN A 392 -8.99 17.98 -4.00
C ASN A 392 -8.72 19.09 -2.98
N ASN A 393 -7.94 18.81 -1.93
CA ASN A 393 -7.58 19.82 -0.94
C ASN A 393 -6.83 21.00 -1.57
N ARG A 394 -5.90 20.74 -2.48
CA ARG A 394 -5.18 21.77 -3.21
C ARG A 394 -6.10 22.57 -4.12
N SER A 395 -7.00 21.92 -4.85
CA SER A 395 -7.92 22.58 -5.79
C SER A 395 -8.89 23.56 -5.12
N CYS A 396 -9.27 23.29 -3.86
CA CYS A 396 -10.11 24.20 -3.07
C CYS A 396 -9.33 25.17 -2.16
N GLY A 397 -8.00 25.28 -2.36
CA GLY A 397 -7.16 26.20 -1.57
C GLY A 397 -6.99 25.82 -0.11
N GLY A 398 -7.18 24.53 0.21
CA GLY A 398 -7.03 24.01 1.57
C GLY A 398 -5.57 24.07 2.07
N ALA A 399 -5.41 24.26 3.37
CA ALA A 399 -4.07 24.27 3.99
C ALA A 399 -3.32 22.96 3.74
N VAL A 400 -2.00 23.01 3.61
CA VAL A 400 -1.13 21.85 3.34
C VAL A 400 -1.30 20.75 4.43
N ARG A 401 -1.57 21.16 5.67
CA ARG A 401 -1.82 20.27 6.81
C ARG A 401 -3.31 20.27 7.22
N SER A 402 -4.21 20.39 6.26
CA SER A 402 -5.65 20.39 6.53
C SER A 402 -6.08 19.10 7.20
N ARG A 403 -6.89 19.20 8.26
CA ARG A 403 -7.47 18.05 8.96
C ARG A 403 -8.47 17.25 8.09
N HIS A 404 -8.95 17.84 7.01
CA HIS A 404 -9.72 17.11 5.99
C HIS A 404 -8.92 16.00 5.33
N LEU A 405 -7.60 16.16 5.14
CA LEU A 405 -6.72 15.14 4.58
C LEU A 405 -6.71 13.82 5.40
N TYR A 406 -7.04 13.92 6.66
CA TYR A 406 -6.99 12.79 7.61
C TYR A 406 -8.37 12.31 8.05
N GLY A 407 -9.48 12.86 7.50
CA GLY A 407 -10.83 12.55 7.93
C GLY A 407 -11.22 13.15 9.29
N LEU A 408 -10.40 14.04 9.85
CA LEU A 408 -10.57 14.65 11.17
C LEU A 408 -11.30 16.00 11.13
N ALA A 409 -11.79 16.42 9.98
CA ALA A 409 -12.54 17.65 9.80
C ALA A 409 -13.84 17.43 9.03
N CYS A 410 -14.78 18.32 9.25
CA CYS A 410 -16.09 18.31 8.60
C CYS A 410 -16.62 19.72 8.40
N ASP A 411 -17.09 19.99 7.17
CA ASP A 411 -17.82 21.21 6.83
C ASP A 411 -19.30 20.87 6.72
N PHE A 412 -20.16 21.61 7.43
CA PHE A 412 -21.59 21.32 7.46
C PHE A 412 -22.44 22.55 7.78
N VAL A 413 -23.72 22.42 7.54
CA VAL A 413 -24.74 23.35 8.04
C VAL A 413 -25.75 22.59 8.89
N VAL A 414 -26.45 23.32 9.77
CA VAL A 414 -27.55 22.76 10.58
C VAL A 414 -28.87 23.00 9.83
N SER A 415 -29.61 21.91 9.57
CA SER A 415 -30.92 22.08 8.87
C SER A 415 -31.84 23.04 9.61
N SER A 416 -32.48 23.93 8.84
CA SER A 416 -33.45 24.93 9.36
C SER A 416 -32.86 25.96 10.34
N VAL A 417 -31.53 26.08 10.44
CA VAL A 417 -30.85 27.08 11.30
C VAL A 417 -29.76 27.77 10.49
N SER A 418 -29.77 29.11 10.46
CA SER A 418 -28.71 29.86 9.79
C SER A 418 -27.35 29.62 10.45
N VAL A 419 -26.26 29.67 9.64
CA VAL A 419 -24.90 29.47 10.13
C VAL A 419 -24.55 30.44 11.27
N SER A 420 -24.91 31.70 11.12
CA SER A 420 -24.69 32.73 12.16
C SER A 420 -25.33 32.44 13.50
N ARG A 421 -26.49 31.78 13.50
CA ARG A 421 -27.20 31.36 14.74
C ARG A 421 -26.70 30.02 15.28
N ALA A 422 -26.27 29.14 14.41
CA ALA A 422 -25.78 27.80 14.79
C ALA A 422 -24.36 27.83 15.33
N TYR A 423 -23.46 28.59 14.69
CA TYR A 423 -22.01 28.58 14.98
C TYR A 423 -21.66 28.82 16.45
N PRO A 424 -22.18 29.86 17.15
CA PRO A 424 -21.79 30.10 18.55
C PRO A 424 -22.08 28.93 19.48
N LYS A 425 -23.18 28.22 19.23
CA LYS A 425 -23.59 27.06 20.02
C LYS A 425 -22.79 25.81 19.66
N ILE A 426 -22.46 25.63 18.36
CA ILE A 426 -21.59 24.56 17.91
C ILE A 426 -20.17 24.77 18.48
N ALA A 427 -19.62 25.98 18.37
CA ALA A 427 -18.28 26.32 18.87
C ALA A 427 -18.15 26.09 20.38
N SER A 428 -19.17 26.42 21.15
CA SER A 428 -19.17 26.20 22.62
C SER A 428 -19.24 24.72 23.01
N GLY A 429 -19.82 23.88 22.16
CA GLY A 429 -19.99 22.44 22.42
C GLY A 429 -18.99 21.53 21.72
N TRP A 430 -18.21 22.07 20.80
CA TRP A 430 -17.22 21.29 20.06
C TRP A 430 -15.91 21.15 20.84
N ASN A 431 -15.43 19.93 20.96
CA ASN A 431 -14.13 19.66 21.60
C ASN A 431 -13.03 19.63 20.53
N GLY A 432 -12.59 20.81 20.11
CA GLY A 432 -11.59 21.00 19.07
C GLY A 432 -11.69 22.39 18.45
N PHE A 433 -11.05 22.58 17.29
CA PHE A 433 -11.14 23.85 16.58
C PHE A 433 -12.42 23.94 15.74
N SER A 434 -13.03 25.10 15.69
CA SER A 434 -14.17 25.41 14.84
C SER A 434 -14.07 26.80 14.23
N LEU A 435 -14.62 26.98 13.03
CA LEU A 435 -14.60 28.23 12.29
C LEU A 435 -15.93 28.49 11.60
N ASN A 436 -16.35 29.75 11.61
CA ASN A 436 -17.49 30.22 10.82
C ASN A 436 -17.02 30.69 9.47
N GLU A 437 -17.29 29.91 8.43
CA GLU A 437 -16.93 30.20 7.03
C GLU A 437 -18.03 31.02 6.30
N GLY A 438 -18.99 31.55 7.04
CA GLY A 438 -20.09 32.35 6.50
C GLY A 438 -21.23 31.49 5.95
N THR A 439 -20.98 30.60 5.04
CA THR A 439 -21.98 29.70 4.42
C THR A 439 -22.06 28.32 5.03
N TRP A 440 -21.01 27.89 5.75
CA TRP A 440 -20.96 26.64 6.49
C TRP A 440 -20.17 26.80 7.78
N ILE A 441 -20.22 25.78 8.62
CA ILE A 441 -19.44 25.66 9.85
C ILE A 441 -18.36 24.62 9.59
N HIS A 442 -17.10 25.01 9.78
CA HIS A 442 -15.98 24.10 9.79
C HIS A 442 -15.72 23.64 11.23
N VAL A 443 -15.54 22.32 11.42
CA VAL A 443 -15.06 21.74 12.68
C VAL A 443 -13.94 20.77 12.42
N GLN A 444 -12.98 20.72 13.33
CA GLN A 444 -11.90 19.72 13.28
C GLN A 444 -11.52 19.28 14.69
N PHE A 445 -11.12 18.02 14.80
CA PHE A 445 -10.44 17.55 16.00
C PHE A 445 -9.04 18.14 16.05
N GLU A 446 -8.71 18.77 17.18
CA GLU A 446 -7.32 19.08 17.45
C GLU A 446 -6.57 17.80 17.80
N PRO A 447 -5.25 17.74 17.52
CA PRO A 447 -4.40 16.70 18.05
C PRO A 447 -4.57 16.65 19.58
N ARG A 448 -4.61 15.46 20.14
CA ARG A 448 -4.76 15.31 21.59
C ARG A 448 -3.64 16.08 22.30
N LYS A 449 -3.98 17.01 23.19
CA LYS A 449 -3.03 17.70 24.04
C LYS A 449 -2.19 16.66 24.78
N GLY A 450 -0.89 16.67 24.56
CA GLY A 450 0.06 15.72 25.14
C GLY A 450 1.10 15.18 24.17
N ARG A 451 0.96 15.43 22.86
CA ARG A 451 2.05 15.22 21.89
C ARG A 451 2.77 16.54 21.68
N ALA A 452 4.05 16.56 21.98
CA ALA A 452 4.91 17.76 21.98
C ALA A 452 5.00 18.53 20.66
N ASN A 453 4.37 18.04 19.58
CA ASN A 453 4.46 18.58 18.22
C ASN A 453 3.13 19.13 17.66
N ASP A 454 2.17 19.43 18.50
CA ASP A 454 0.86 19.93 18.11
C ASP A 454 0.78 21.47 18.12
N LYS A 455 1.92 22.17 17.92
CA LYS A 455 1.96 23.63 17.75
C LYS A 455 2.42 24.00 16.36
#